data_9feefb28c5e0e6f0f4ff47ad0e7b77bd
#
_entry.id   9feefb28c5e0e6f0f4ff47ad0e7b77bd
#
_cell.length_a   1.000
_cell.length_b   1.000
_cell.length_c   1.000
_cell.angle_alpha   90.00
_cell.angle_beta   90.00
_cell.angle_gamma   90.00
#
_symmetry.space_group_name_H-M   'P 1'
#
loop_
_entity.id
_entity.type
_entity.pdbx_description
1 polymer ?
#
loop_
_entity_poly.entity_id
_entity_poly.type
_entity_poly.pdbx_seq_one_letter_code
_entity_poly.pdbx_strand_id
1 'polypeptide(L)'
;MLGSMVTLDGKPVSVDDLLPLALTNVGHFTSMRVDSDGSIRGLTLHLERLARDCEIVWHAALKTDRVREYVRQALEGQTRPCVVRVTIYDPKVEMGRPAHANEPHVLVSVRGAGALPPAPLRAQSLVYERDLPQVKHVGLFGALHARGSAQRADFDDALFVGRDGFISEGGTWNVAFVDQEGTVVWPDAPVLPGVTMALLQQQAKHRIASITLDQAKGMAAAFATNTSIGVRPLAAIDDTEFPVEHPVLRQLQEAYLSIAGETL
;
A
#
# COMPACT_ATOMS: atom_id res chain seq x y z
N MET A 1 25.79 -6.15 2.02
CA MET A 1 24.79 -5.07 1.88
C MET A 1 24.74 -4.68 0.42
N LEU A 2 23.76 -5.17 -0.33
CA LEU A 2 23.47 -4.66 -1.67
C LEU A 2 22.92 -3.26 -1.46
N GLY A 3 23.64 -2.24 -1.90
CA GLY A 3 23.21 -0.85 -1.79
C GLY A 3 21.88 -0.69 -2.52
N SER A 4 20.85 -0.21 -1.81
CA SER A 4 19.58 0.12 -2.44
C SER A 4 19.85 1.18 -3.51
N MET A 5 19.58 0.86 -4.77
CA MET A 5 19.69 1.84 -5.85
C MET A 5 18.63 2.91 -5.62
N VAL A 6 19.05 4.18 -5.55
CA VAL A 6 18.16 5.33 -5.42
C VAL A 6 18.52 6.34 -6.49
N THR A 7 17.54 6.73 -7.31
CA THR A 7 17.72 7.71 -8.38
C THR A 7 16.63 8.76 -8.34
N LEU A 8 16.97 10.01 -8.68
CA LEU A 8 16.05 11.12 -8.91
C LEU A 8 16.07 11.47 -10.41
N ASP A 9 14.94 11.35 -11.08
CA ASP A 9 14.81 11.55 -12.54
C ASP A 9 15.85 10.77 -13.36
N GLY A 10 16.11 9.51 -12.94
CA GLY A 10 17.08 8.62 -13.58
C GLY A 10 18.55 8.91 -13.27
N LYS A 11 18.86 9.90 -12.42
CA LYS A 11 20.23 10.26 -12.02
C LYS A 11 20.50 9.85 -10.57
N PRO A 12 21.76 9.59 -10.19
CA PRO A 12 22.10 9.38 -8.78
C PRO A 12 21.62 10.55 -7.91
N VAL A 13 20.98 10.22 -6.78
CA VAL A 13 20.43 11.21 -5.85
C VAL A 13 21.52 11.76 -4.94
N SER A 14 21.49 13.07 -4.64
CA SER A 14 22.30 13.71 -3.62
C SER A 14 21.55 13.82 -2.28
N VAL A 15 22.25 14.16 -1.22
CA VAL A 15 21.63 14.46 0.08
C VAL A 15 20.73 15.68 -0.01
N ASP A 16 21.17 16.73 -0.75
CA ASP A 16 20.43 17.98 -0.91
C ASP A 16 19.11 17.75 -1.64
N ASP A 17 19.04 16.81 -2.58
CA ASP A 17 17.80 16.44 -3.24
C ASP A 17 16.78 15.84 -2.25
N LEU A 18 17.21 15.12 -1.22
CA LEU A 18 16.33 14.44 -0.27
C LEU A 18 15.92 15.33 0.91
N LEU A 19 16.65 16.41 1.20
CA LEU A 19 16.37 17.28 2.34
C LEU A 19 14.94 17.84 2.34
N PRO A 20 14.39 18.38 1.24
CA PRO A 20 13.02 18.87 1.23
C PRO A 20 12.00 17.79 1.59
N LEU A 21 12.14 16.59 1.04
CA LEU A 21 11.27 15.46 1.37
C LEU A 21 11.39 15.05 2.84
N ALA A 22 12.60 15.02 3.39
CA ALA A 22 12.85 14.65 4.79
C ALA A 22 12.33 15.69 5.78
N LEU A 23 12.40 16.97 5.44
CA LEU A 23 12.01 18.08 6.33
C LEU A 23 10.52 18.40 6.26
N THR A 24 9.88 18.20 5.12
CA THR A 24 8.46 18.57 4.93
C THR A 24 7.51 17.39 4.97
N ASN A 25 7.98 16.18 4.62
CA ASN A 25 7.15 14.99 4.43
C ASN A 25 5.98 15.21 3.45
N VAL A 26 6.14 16.09 2.46
CA VAL A 26 5.15 16.34 1.40
C VAL A 26 5.53 15.56 0.15
N GLY A 27 4.62 14.72 -0.31
CA GLY A 27 4.80 13.86 -1.46
C GLY A 27 3.87 12.66 -1.44
N HIS A 28 3.85 11.92 -2.54
CA HIS A 28 3.06 10.69 -2.65
C HIS A 28 3.87 9.59 -3.34
N PHE A 29 3.42 8.34 -3.23
CA PHE A 29 4.21 7.24 -3.75
C PHE A 29 3.38 6.05 -4.19
N THR A 30 3.99 5.18 -4.96
CA THR A 30 3.53 3.81 -5.15
C THR A 30 4.65 2.83 -4.85
N SER A 31 4.30 1.60 -4.44
CA SER A 31 5.26 0.49 -4.32
C SER A 31 4.73 -0.66 -5.15
N MET A 32 5.57 -1.22 -6.00
CA MET A 32 5.25 -2.28 -6.95
C MET A 32 6.17 -3.47 -6.69
N ARG A 33 5.61 -4.67 -6.63
CA ARG A 33 6.41 -5.90 -6.63
C ARG A 33 6.73 -6.25 -8.06
N VAL A 34 8.02 -6.42 -8.33
CA VAL A 34 8.53 -6.96 -9.58
C VAL A 34 8.78 -8.45 -9.35
N ASP A 35 8.07 -9.31 -10.04
CA ASP A 35 8.19 -10.75 -9.90
C ASP A 35 9.47 -11.29 -10.59
N SER A 36 9.74 -12.57 -10.43
CA SER A 36 10.98 -13.18 -10.92
C SER A 36 11.13 -13.10 -12.44
N ASP A 37 10.02 -13.06 -13.19
CA ASP A 37 9.98 -12.87 -14.65
C ASP A 37 10.12 -11.40 -15.08
N GLY A 38 10.13 -10.47 -14.12
CA GLY A 38 10.21 -9.04 -14.37
C GLY A 38 8.88 -8.34 -14.57
N SER A 39 7.77 -9.06 -14.48
CA SER A 39 6.43 -8.49 -14.58
C SER A 39 5.95 -7.87 -13.28
N ILE A 40 4.94 -6.99 -13.38
CA ILE A 40 4.35 -6.25 -12.26
C ILE A 40 2.83 -6.40 -12.33
N ARG A 41 2.20 -6.99 -11.30
CA ARG A 41 0.73 -7.07 -11.24
C ARG A 41 0.12 -5.71 -11.02
N GLY A 42 -0.77 -5.31 -11.93
CA GLY A 42 -1.49 -4.04 -11.88
C GLY A 42 -0.59 -2.82 -12.09
N LEU A 43 0.43 -2.91 -12.93
CA LEU A 43 1.30 -1.79 -13.27
C LEU A 43 0.51 -0.58 -13.75
N THR A 44 -0.46 -0.78 -14.63
CA THR A 44 -1.34 0.29 -15.12
C THR A 44 -2.08 0.98 -13.98
N LEU A 45 -2.70 0.23 -13.05
CA LEU A 45 -3.39 0.80 -11.88
C LEU A 45 -2.43 1.56 -10.93
N HIS A 46 -1.19 1.09 -10.80
CA HIS A 46 -0.17 1.80 -10.02
C HIS A 46 0.17 3.17 -10.63
N LEU A 47 0.32 3.23 -11.96
CA LEU A 47 0.65 4.46 -12.68
C LEU A 47 -0.53 5.44 -12.74
N GLU A 48 -1.75 4.94 -12.95
CA GLU A 48 -2.98 5.75 -12.91
C GLU A 48 -3.16 6.39 -11.53
N ARG A 49 -3.01 5.61 -10.45
CA ARG A 49 -3.06 6.17 -9.09
C ARG A 49 -1.97 7.20 -8.86
N LEU A 50 -0.74 6.93 -9.31
CA LEU A 50 0.37 7.86 -9.15
C LEU A 50 0.10 9.19 -9.89
N ALA A 51 -0.47 9.13 -11.10
CA ALA A 51 -0.85 10.31 -11.87
C ALA A 51 -2.00 11.09 -11.21
N ARG A 52 -3.05 10.38 -10.74
CA ARG A 52 -4.16 11.00 -10.00
C ARG A 52 -3.67 11.68 -8.72
N ASP A 53 -2.83 11.00 -7.93
CA ASP A 53 -2.31 11.54 -6.68
C ASP A 53 -1.41 12.76 -6.94
N CYS A 54 -0.69 12.79 -8.09
CA CYS A 54 0.11 13.93 -8.53
C CYS A 54 -0.76 15.18 -8.77
N GLU A 55 -1.88 15.02 -9.47
CA GLU A 55 -2.83 16.10 -9.69
C GLU A 55 -3.42 16.64 -8.38
N ILE A 56 -3.76 15.75 -7.43
CA ILE A 56 -4.32 16.14 -6.14
C ILE A 56 -3.29 16.90 -5.27
N VAL A 57 -2.04 16.43 -5.23
CA VAL A 57 -1.02 16.97 -4.32
C VAL A 57 -0.30 18.17 -4.91
N TRP A 58 -0.02 18.15 -6.22
CA TRP A 58 0.86 19.11 -6.88
C TRP A 58 0.15 19.99 -7.90
N HIS A 59 -1.12 19.72 -8.22
CA HIS A 59 -1.85 20.34 -9.34
C HIS A 59 -1.05 20.27 -10.65
N ALA A 60 -0.36 19.14 -10.86
CA ALA A 60 0.55 18.93 -11.98
C ALA A 60 0.33 17.55 -12.62
N ALA A 61 0.43 17.51 -13.96
CA ALA A 61 0.32 16.28 -14.72
C ALA A 61 1.61 15.45 -14.61
N LEU A 62 1.50 14.17 -14.29
CA LEU A 62 2.61 13.24 -14.27
C LEU A 62 2.73 12.50 -15.61
N LYS A 63 3.91 12.56 -16.23
CA LYS A 63 4.22 11.79 -17.45
C LYS A 63 4.57 10.34 -17.09
N THR A 64 3.60 9.46 -17.13
CA THR A 64 3.75 8.05 -16.72
C THR A 64 4.76 7.27 -17.56
N ASP A 65 4.96 7.62 -18.83
CA ASP A 65 5.99 7.00 -19.68
C ASP A 65 7.40 7.30 -19.17
N ARG A 66 7.64 8.51 -18.66
CA ARG A 66 8.93 8.83 -18.01
C ARG A 66 9.11 8.06 -16.72
N VAL A 67 8.04 7.86 -15.95
CA VAL A 67 8.10 7.01 -14.75
C VAL A 67 8.47 5.57 -15.13
N ARG A 68 7.85 5.00 -16.18
CA ARG A 68 8.21 3.67 -16.70
C ARG A 68 9.69 3.58 -17.05
N GLU A 69 10.21 4.58 -17.75
CA GLU A 69 11.61 4.63 -18.14
C GLU A 69 12.56 4.67 -16.93
N TYR A 70 12.30 5.54 -15.94
CA TYR A 70 13.13 5.62 -14.73
C TYR A 70 13.06 4.34 -13.88
N VAL A 71 11.90 3.69 -13.83
CA VAL A 71 11.76 2.38 -13.16
C VAL A 71 12.54 1.31 -13.91
N ARG A 72 12.50 1.27 -15.25
CA ARG A 72 13.26 0.33 -16.08
C ARG A 72 14.76 0.47 -15.84
N GLN A 73 15.28 1.70 -15.87
CA GLN A 73 16.69 2.00 -15.57
C GLN A 73 17.08 1.56 -14.16
N ALA A 74 16.23 1.85 -13.14
CA ALA A 74 16.52 1.47 -11.77
C ALA A 74 16.49 -0.05 -11.53
N LEU A 75 15.82 -0.82 -12.38
CA LEU A 75 15.74 -2.28 -12.32
C LEU A 75 16.87 -3.00 -13.06
N GLU A 76 17.71 -2.28 -13.80
CA GLU A 76 18.87 -2.86 -14.46
C GLU A 76 19.84 -3.47 -13.44
N GLY A 77 20.22 -4.73 -13.64
CA GLY A 77 21.13 -5.47 -12.75
C GLY A 77 20.56 -5.80 -11.36
N GLN A 78 19.29 -5.49 -11.07
CA GLN A 78 18.67 -5.81 -9.77
C GLN A 78 18.24 -7.27 -9.70
N THR A 79 18.49 -7.91 -8.55
CA THR A 79 17.99 -9.26 -8.25
C THR A 79 16.46 -9.25 -8.08
N ARG A 80 15.77 -10.22 -8.66
CA ARG A 80 14.31 -10.39 -8.60
C ARG A 80 13.96 -11.67 -7.83
N PRO A 81 12.82 -11.72 -7.11
CA PRO A 81 11.82 -10.66 -6.99
C PRO A 81 12.31 -9.49 -6.14
N CYS A 82 11.84 -8.28 -6.48
CA CYS A 82 12.16 -7.07 -5.74
C CYS A 82 10.93 -6.16 -5.60
N VAL A 83 11.04 -5.12 -4.79
CA VAL A 83 10.03 -4.07 -4.68
C VAL A 83 10.64 -2.76 -5.15
N VAL A 84 10.03 -2.15 -6.16
CA VAL A 84 10.34 -0.79 -6.59
C VAL A 84 9.35 0.17 -5.96
N ARG A 85 9.86 1.24 -5.35
CA ARG A 85 9.05 2.36 -4.86
C ARG A 85 9.33 3.58 -5.71
N VAL A 86 8.28 4.17 -6.24
CA VAL A 86 8.30 5.45 -6.95
C VAL A 86 7.67 6.48 -6.03
N THR A 87 8.44 7.50 -5.65
CA THR A 87 7.98 8.63 -4.84
C THR A 87 8.01 9.88 -5.69
N ILE A 88 6.93 10.65 -5.66
CA ILE A 88 6.78 11.93 -6.36
C ILE A 88 6.80 13.03 -5.32
N TYR A 89 7.71 13.96 -5.46
CA TYR A 89 7.82 15.13 -4.59
C TYR A 89 8.47 16.28 -5.37
N ASP A 90 8.28 17.51 -4.90
CA ASP A 90 8.96 18.66 -5.46
C ASP A 90 10.15 19.03 -4.55
N PRO A 91 11.40 19.00 -5.07
CA PRO A 91 12.58 19.41 -4.31
C PRO A 91 12.58 20.87 -3.87
N LYS A 92 11.72 21.70 -4.46
CA LYS A 92 11.58 23.13 -4.11
C LYS A 92 10.46 23.40 -3.11
N VAL A 93 9.84 22.34 -2.53
CA VAL A 93 8.77 22.53 -1.55
C VAL A 93 9.28 23.22 -0.29
N GLU A 94 8.62 24.31 0.09
CA GLU A 94 8.91 25.08 1.30
C GLU A 94 7.72 25.05 2.28
N MET A 95 8.00 24.86 3.58
CA MET A 95 6.94 24.84 4.60
C MET A 95 6.11 26.13 4.64
N GLY A 96 6.74 27.27 4.38
CA GLY A 96 6.06 28.57 4.40
C GLY A 96 5.18 28.87 3.18
N ARG A 97 5.41 28.16 2.06
CA ARG A 97 4.70 28.40 0.79
C ARG A 97 4.52 27.09 0.00
N PRO A 98 3.86 26.08 0.55
CA PRO A 98 3.74 24.78 -0.11
C PRO A 98 3.00 24.84 -1.46
N ALA A 99 2.12 25.83 -1.67
CA ALA A 99 1.40 26.02 -2.93
C ALA A 99 2.29 26.46 -4.11
N HIS A 100 3.54 26.84 -3.88
CA HIS A 100 4.47 27.19 -4.94
C HIS A 100 5.17 25.97 -5.53
N ALA A 101 5.12 24.82 -4.87
CA ALA A 101 5.67 23.56 -5.34
C ALA A 101 4.72 22.93 -6.37
N ASN A 102 5.12 22.93 -7.63
CA ASN A 102 4.33 22.43 -8.76
C ASN A 102 5.20 21.78 -9.87
N GLU A 103 6.47 21.52 -9.58
CA GLU A 103 7.41 20.84 -10.48
C GLU A 103 7.85 19.50 -9.87
N PRO A 104 6.96 18.49 -9.78
CA PRO A 104 7.27 17.24 -9.11
C PRO A 104 8.31 16.41 -9.89
N HIS A 105 9.22 15.83 -9.14
CA HIS A 105 10.29 14.95 -9.59
C HIS A 105 10.02 13.49 -9.18
N VAL A 106 10.68 12.56 -9.86
CA VAL A 106 10.47 11.12 -9.71
C VAL A 106 11.66 10.48 -8.99
N LEU A 107 11.49 10.13 -7.72
CA LEU A 107 12.46 9.38 -6.93
C LEU A 107 12.12 7.88 -7.03
N VAL A 108 13.08 7.08 -7.52
CA VAL A 108 12.93 5.63 -7.61
C VAL A 108 13.90 4.95 -6.65
N SER A 109 13.40 4.01 -5.86
CA SER A 109 14.22 3.17 -5.00
C SER A 109 13.83 1.70 -5.14
N VAL A 110 14.82 0.80 -5.08
CA VAL A 110 14.64 -0.65 -5.21
C VAL A 110 15.15 -1.35 -3.94
N ARG A 111 14.39 -2.32 -3.44
CA ARG A 111 14.77 -3.19 -2.33
C ARG A 111 14.33 -4.63 -2.60
N GLY A 112 14.92 -5.60 -1.91
CA GLY A 112 14.47 -6.99 -1.99
C GLY A 112 13.00 -7.15 -1.60
N ALA A 113 12.32 -8.12 -2.21
CA ALA A 113 10.96 -8.52 -1.87
C ALA A 113 10.97 -9.63 -0.82
N GLY A 114 9.99 -9.61 0.09
CA GLY A 114 9.71 -10.71 0.99
C GLY A 114 9.05 -11.90 0.30
N ALA A 115 8.96 -13.04 0.99
CA ALA A 115 8.21 -14.20 0.52
C ALA A 115 6.70 -13.92 0.43
N LEU A 116 6.01 -14.63 -0.45
CA LEU A 116 4.56 -14.66 -0.56
C LEU A 116 4.06 -16.10 -0.45
N PRO A 117 3.00 -16.36 0.33
CA PRO A 117 2.39 -15.45 1.30
C PRO A 117 3.25 -15.28 2.55
N PRO A 118 3.18 -14.14 3.26
CA PRO A 118 3.81 -14.00 4.56
C PRO A 118 3.02 -14.75 5.64
N ALA A 119 3.63 -14.93 6.84
CA ALA A 119 2.93 -15.48 7.99
C ALA A 119 1.65 -14.69 8.34
N PRO A 120 0.60 -15.32 8.91
CA PRO A 120 -0.61 -14.63 9.34
C PRO A 120 -0.33 -13.43 10.23
N LEU A 121 -1.25 -12.47 10.29
CA LEU A 121 -1.10 -11.19 10.99
C LEU A 121 -2.02 -11.13 12.21
N ARG A 122 -1.53 -10.67 13.35
CA ARG A 122 -2.35 -10.29 14.51
C ARG A 122 -2.43 -8.77 14.57
N ALA A 123 -3.62 -8.20 14.55
CA ALA A 123 -3.83 -6.75 14.52
C ALA A 123 -4.49 -6.26 15.81
N GLN A 124 -4.03 -5.13 16.33
CA GLN A 124 -4.70 -4.39 17.39
C GLN A 124 -5.59 -3.31 16.77
N SER A 125 -6.84 -3.22 17.19
CA SER A 125 -7.72 -2.13 16.78
C SER A 125 -7.33 -0.83 17.49
N LEU A 126 -7.20 0.26 16.72
CA LEU A 126 -6.87 1.58 17.23
C LEU A 126 -7.72 2.63 16.54
N VAL A 127 -8.19 3.63 17.31
CA VAL A 127 -8.90 4.76 16.73
C VAL A 127 -7.91 5.65 15.99
N TYR A 128 -7.98 5.67 14.66
CA TYR A 128 -7.13 6.48 13.82
C TYR A 128 -7.78 6.69 12.44
N GLU A 129 -7.69 7.90 11.93
CA GLU A 129 -8.11 8.28 10.59
C GLU A 129 -6.94 8.92 9.86
N ARG A 130 -6.73 8.54 8.60
CA ARG A 130 -5.68 9.14 7.79
C ARG A 130 -6.11 10.49 7.24
N ASP A 131 -5.18 11.43 7.24
CA ASP A 131 -5.32 12.62 6.41
C ASP A 131 -5.33 12.21 4.94
N LEU A 132 -6.25 12.78 4.16
CA LEU A 132 -6.33 12.58 2.71
C LEU A 132 -6.27 11.08 2.30
N PRO A 133 -7.18 10.23 2.80
CA PRO A 133 -7.05 8.77 2.72
C PRO A 133 -6.97 8.24 1.29
N GLN A 134 -7.55 8.95 0.30
CA GLN A 134 -7.50 8.58 -1.12
C GLN A 134 -6.10 8.71 -1.74
N VAL A 135 -5.18 9.46 -1.13
CA VAL A 135 -3.80 9.65 -1.61
C VAL A 135 -2.83 8.75 -0.86
N LYS A 136 -1.92 8.13 -1.59
CA LYS A 136 -0.82 7.37 -0.98
C LYS A 136 0.35 8.31 -0.65
N HIS A 137 0.13 9.22 0.31
CA HIS A 137 1.12 10.23 0.70
C HIS A 137 2.26 9.66 1.56
N VAL A 138 3.40 10.35 1.60
CA VAL A 138 4.60 9.96 2.36
C VAL A 138 4.51 10.24 3.85
N GLY A 139 3.55 11.07 4.29
CA GLY A 139 3.31 11.41 5.70
C GLY A 139 2.74 10.24 6.49
N LEU A 140 3.57 9.26 6.84
CA LEU A 140 3.17 8.00 7.47
C LEU A 140 3.27 8.04 9.00
N PHE A 141 3.53 9.20 9.62
CA PHE A 141 3.79 9.28 11.06
C PHE A 141 2.69 8.61 11.89
N GLY A 142 1.42 8.99 11.71
CA GLY A 142 0.34 8.44 12.51
C GLY A 142 0.14 6.93 12.32
N ALA A 143 0.21 6.46 11.07
CA ALA A 143 0.09 5.04 10.76
C ALA A 143 1.25 4.21 11.36
N LEU A 144 2.49 4.73 11.30
CA LEU A 144 3.65 4.05 11.88
C LEU A 144 3.67 4.14 13.41
N HIS A 145 3.20 5.24 13.98
CA HIS A 145 3.02 5.37 15.42
C HIS A 145 1.99 4.37 15.95
N ALA A 146 0.85 4.24 15.29
CA ALA A 146 -0.18 3.25 15.62
C ALA A 146 0.36 1.82 15.53
N ARG A 147 1.07 1.47 14.44
CA ARG A 147 1.76 0.18 14.31
C ARG A 147 2.72 -0.06 15.46
N GLY A 148 3.57 0.92 15.78
CA GLY A 148 4.52 0.81 16.90
C GLY A 148 3.84 0.64 18.25
N SER A 149 2.65 1.22 18.45
CA SER A 149 1.83 1.02 19.65
C SER A 149 1.30 -0.43 19.72
N ALA A 150 0.75 -0.94 18.62
CA ALA A 150 0.30 -2.32 18.52
C ALA A 150 1.46 -3.32 18.78
N GLN A 151 2.63 -3.07 18.21
CA GLN A 151 3.81 -3.93 18.41
C GLN A 151 4.31 -3.94 19.86
N ARG A 152 4.19 -2.84 20.58
CA ARG A 152 4.48 -2.81 22.03
C ARG A 152 3.46 -3.53 22.89
N ALA A 153 2.29 -3.83 22.34
CA ALA A 153 1.22 -4.63 22.94
C ALA A 153 1.18 -6.07 22.38
N ASP A 154 2.30 -6.55 21.81
CA ASP A 154 2.48 -7.91 21.29
C ASP A 154 1.56 -8.28 20.10
N PHE A 155 1.15 -7.29 19.32
CA PHE A 155 0.53 -7.45 18.02
C PHE A 155 1.53 -7.16 16.88
N ASP A 156 1.21 -7.57 15.66
CA ASP A 156 2.09 -7.31 14.51
C ASP A 156 1.87 -5.93 13.90
N ASP A 157 0.61 -5.45 13.87
CA ASP A 157 0.22 -4.20 13.23
C ASP A 157 -1.07 -3.63 13.82
N ALA A 158 -1.44 -2.43 13.42
CA ALA A 158 -2.68 -1.76 13.80
C ALA A 158 -3.76 -1.92 12.72
N LEU A 159 -5.00 -2.18 13.14
CA LEU A 159 -6.23 -2.03 12.37
C LEU A 159 -6.89 -0.70 12.77
N PHE A 160 -7.23 0.13 11.80
CA PHE A 160 -7.81 1.44 12.07
C PHE A 160 -9.34 1.37 12.15
N VAL A 161 -9.87 2.03 13.16
CA VAL A 161 -11.29 2.26 13.38
C VAL A 161 -11.50 3.77 13.37
N GLY A 162 -12.46 4.24 12.60
CA GLY A 162 -12.85 5.65 12.57
C GLY A 162 -13.49 6.07 13.89
N ARG A 163 -13.62 7.37 14.10
CA ARG A 163 -14.32 7.93 15.27
C ARG A 163 -15.82 7.61 15.27
N ASP A 164 -16.36 7.23 14.12
CA ASP A 164 -17.72 6.74 13.92
C ASP A 164 -17.88 5.25 14.32
N GLY A 165 -16.80 4.57 14.71
CA GLY A 165 -16.79 3.17 15.14
C GLY A 165 -16.67 2.15 14.01
N PHE A 166 -16.53 2.59 12.75
CA PHE A 166 -16.38 1.68 11.61
C PHE A 166 -14.90 1.38 11.31
N ILE A 167 -14.65 0.13 10.95
CA ILE A 167 -13.33 -0.32 10.48
C ILE A 167 -13.03 0.33 9.12
N SER A 168 -11.79 0.79 8.94
CA SER A 168 -11.33 1.35 7.67
C SER A 168 -10.25 0.50 7.01
N GLU A 169 -9.01 0.64 7.41
CA GLU A 169 -7.85 -0.06 6.83
C GLU A 169 -6.79 -0.32 7.91
N GLY A 170 -5.68 -0.94 7.59
CA GLY A 170 -4.55 -1.06 8.50
C GLY A 170 -3.43 -0.08 8.20
N GLY A 171 -2.31 -0.19 8.93
CA GLY A 171 -1.21 0.76 8.88
C GLY A 171 -0.63 1.04 7.49
N THR A 172 -0.63 0.04 6.60
CA THR A 172 -0.17 0.15 5.20
C THR A 172 -0.83 -0.88 4.28
N TRP A 173 -2.02 -1.35 4.64
CA TRP A 173 -2.76 -2.41 3.96
C TRP A 173 -4.27 -2.17 4.06
N ASN A 174 -5.02 -2.66 3.08
CA ASN A 174 -6.47 -2.71 3.17
C ASN A 174 -6.89 -3.99 3.89
N VAL A 175 -8.00 -3.93 4.62
CA VAL A 175 -8.63 -5.09 5.27
C VAL A 175 -9.84 -5.53 4.47
N ALA A 176 -10.12 -6.83 4.47
CA ALA A 176 -11.42 -7.37 4.09
C ALA A 176 -11.77 -8.58 4.95
N PHE A 177 -13.05 -8.89 4.95
CA PHE A 177 -13.62 -10.00 5.70
C PHE A 177 -14.29 -10.98 4.75
N VAL A 178 -14.53 -12.20 5.22
CA VAL A 178 -15.34 -13.21 4.53
C VAL A 178 -16.55 -13.47 5.41
N ASP A 179 -17.76 -13.28 4.89
CA ASP A 179 -18.97 -13.58 5.63
C ASP A 179 -19.28 -15.08 5.64
N GLN A 180 -20.33 -15.48 6.35
CA GLN A 180 -20.71 -16.88 6.52
C GLN A 180 -21.16 -17.55 5.20
N GLU A 181 -21.53 -16.75 4.18
CA GLU A 181 -21.89 -17.21 2.84
C GLU A 181 -20.69 -17.29 1.88
N GLY A 182 -19.47 -16.94 2.37
CA GLY A 182 -18.25 -16.94 1.58
C GLY A 182 -18.09 -15.71 0.68
N THR A 183 -18.88 -14.65 0.89
CA THR A 183 -18.74 -13.37 0.15
C THR A 183 -17.67 -12.51 0.80
N VAL A 184 -16.80 -11.92 -0.01
CA VAL A 184 -15.79 -10.96 0.47
C VAL A 184 -16.46 -9.64 0.80
N VAL A 185 -16.21 -9.09 1.99
CA VAL A 185 -16.77 -7.81 2.45
C VAL A 185 -15.65 -6.81 2.65
N TRP A 186 -15.68 -5.75 1.87
CA TRP A 186 -14.76 -4.62 2.01
C TRP A 186 -15.40 -3.52 2.85
N PRO A 187 -14.66 -2.87 3.78
CA PRO A 187 -15.16 -1.73 4.53
C PRO A 187 -15.61 -0.58 3.62
N ASP A 188 -16.81 -0.06 3.89
CA ASP A 188 -17.29 1.21 3.36
C ASP A 188 -16.80 2.33 4.28
N ALA A 189 -15.62 2.82 4.03
CA ALA A 189 -14.95 3.83 4.84
C ALA A 189 -13.94 4.62 3.98
N PRO A 190 -13.52 5.81 4.42
CA PRO A 190 -12.43 6.54 3.78
C PRO A 190 -11.11 5.77 3.88
N VAL A 191 -10.73 5.07 2.82
CA VAL A 191 -9.51 4.24 2.75
C VAL A 191 -8.68 4.57 1.52
N LEU A 192 -7.43 4.12 1.50
CA LEU A 192 -6.66 4.13 0.28
C LEU A 192 -7.26 3.14 -0.73
N PRO A 193 -7.57 3.56 -1.99
CA PRO A 193 -7.93 2.63 -3.05
C PRO A 193 -6.69 1.81 -3.46
N GLY A 194 -6.49 0.68 -2.79
CA GLY A 194 -5.32 -0.18 -2.97
C GLY A 194 -5.35 -0.91 -4.32
N VAL A 195 -4.21 -0.99 -5.01
CA VAL A 195 -4.12 -1.71 -6.29
C VAL A 195 -4.45 -3.19 -6.11
N THR A 196 -3.89 -3.83 -5.08
CA THR A 196 -4.19 -5.25 -4.79
C THR A 196 -5.66 -5.45 -4.42
N MET A 197 -6.26 -4.53 -3.66
CA MET A 197 -7.70 -4.54 -3.39
C MET A 197 -8.50 -4.50 -4.68
N ALA A 198 -8.21 -3.57 -5.58
CA ALA A 198 -8.91 -3.45 -6.88
C ALA A 198 -8.76 -4.71 -7.75
N LEU A 199 -7.57 -5.32 -7.78
CA LEU A 199 -7.34 -6.57 -8.48
C LEU A 199 -8.16 -7.72 -7.89
N LEU A 200 -8.21 -7.85 -6.56
CA LEU A 200 -8.98 -8.90 -5.87
C LEU A 200 -10.50 -8.73 -6.02
N GLN A 201 -10.99 -7.50 -6.06
CA GLN A 201 -12.40 -7.21 -6.32
C GLN A 201 -12.87 -7.72 -7.69
N GLN A 202 -11.97 -7.81 -8.66
CA GLN A 202 -12.26 -8.37 -9.98
C GLN A 202 -12.25 -9.91 -10.00
N GLN A 203 -11.67 -10.55 -8.97
CA GLN A 203 -11.48 -12.00 -8.94
C GLN A 203 -12.52 -12.75 -8.10
N ALA A 204 -13.28 -12.07 -7.25
CA ALA A 204 -14.20 -12.72 -6.33
C ALA A 204 -15.50 -11.93 -6.17
N LYS A 205 -16.57 -12.67 -5.86
CA LYS A 205 -17.84 -12.06 -5.43
C LYS A 205 -17.58 -11.26 -4.16
N HIS A 206 -17.93 -9.99 -4.19
CA HIS A 206 -17.73 -9.10 -3.06
C HIS A 206 -18.87 -8.11 -2.89
N ARG A 207 -18.91 -7.49 -1.73
CA ARG A 207 -19.73 -6.33 -1.40
C ARG A 207 -18.96 -5.32 -0.58
N ILE A 208 -19.42 -4.08 -0.56
CA ILE A 208 -18.90 -3.01 0.27
C ILE A 208 -19.94 -2.73 1.36
N ALA A 209 -19.51 -2.64 2.61
CA ALA A 209 -20.41 -2.37 3.73
C ALA A 209 -19.66 -1.72 4.90
N SER A 210 -20.32 -0.87 5.65
CA SER A 210 -19.82 -0.38 6.94
C SER A 210 -19.75 -1.53 7.93
N ILE A 211 -18.61 -1.73 8.58
CA ILE A 211 -18.33 -2.86 9.48
C ILE A 211 -17.80 -2.32 10.80
N THR A 212 -18.48 -2.64 11.90
CA THR A 212 -17.96 -2.37 13.26
C THR A 212 -17.08 -3.55 13.74
N LEU A 213 -16.30 -3.34 14.81
CA LEU A 213 -15.54 -4.41 15.45
C LEU A 213 -16.42 -5.58 15.89
N ASP A 214 -17.62 -5.30 16.44
CA ASP A 214 -18.54 -6.35 16.86
C ASP A 214 -19.12 -7.14 15.69
N GLN A 215 -19.38 -6.49 14.55
CA GLN A 215 -19.79 -7.19 13.34
C GLN A 215 -18.65 -8.05 12.76
N ALA A 216 -17.41 -7.56 12.85
CA ALA A 216 -16.23 -8.30 12.41
C ALA A 216 -16.05 -9.63 13.16
N LYS A 217 -16.39 -9.69 14.45
CA LYS A 217 -16.36 -10.92 15.25
C LYS A 217 -17.23 -12.04 14.69
N GLY A 218 -18.30 -11.71 13.97
CA GLY A 218 -19.21 -12.67 13.32
C GLY A 218 -18.77 -13.10 11.91
N MET A 219 -17.64 -12.62 11.40
CA MET A 219 -17.14 -12.99 10.08
C MET A 219 -16.42 -14.35 10.11
N ALA A 220 -16.49 -15.09 9.01
CA ALA A 220 -15.88 -16.44 8.89
C ALA A 220 -14.35 -16.38 8.76
N ALA A 221 -13.81 -15.30 8.18
CA ALA A 221 -12.37 -15.07 8.07
C ALA A 221 -12.09 -13.57 7.84
N ALA A 222 -10.82 -13.18 8.02
CA ALA A 222 -10.35 -11.82 7.74
C ALA A 222 -8.96 -11.86 7.08
N PHE A 223 -8.66 -10.87 6.24
CA PHE A 223 -7.35 -10.76 5.60
C PHE A 223 -6.92 -9.32 5.36
N ALA A 224 -5.61 -9.15 5.33
CA ALA A 224 -4.92 -7.92 4.93
C ALA A 224 -4.42 -8.05 3.49
N THR A 225 -4.38 -6.93 2.76
CA THR A 225 -3.86 -6.93 1.39
C THR A 225 -3.10 -5.66 1.03
N ASN A 226 -1.99 -5.83 0.37
CA ASN A 226 -1.26 -4.83 -0.39
C ASN A 226 -0.29 -5.53 -1.37
N THR A 227 0.38 -4.78 -2.21
CA THR A 227 1.29 -5.31 -3.23
C THR A 227 2.45 -6.16 -2.67
N SER A 228 2.91 -5.89 -1.44
CA SER A 228 4.05 -6.62 -0.84
C SER A 228 3.64 -7.90 -0.12
N ILE A 229 2.37 -8.03 0.28
CA ILE A 229 1.86 -9.16 1.07
C ILE A 229 0.82 -10.01 0.33
N GLY A 230 0.33 -9.56 -0.84
CA GLY A 230 -0.75 -10.25 -1.55
C GLY A 230 -2.01 -10.37 -0.68
N VAL A 231 -2.47 -11.57 -0.45
CA VAL A 231 -3.55 -11.90 0.48
C VAL A 231 -2.95 -12.56 1.73
N ARG A 232 -2.94 -11.83 2.84
CA ARG A 232 -2.38 -12.26 4.11
C ARG A 232 -3.49 -12.51 5.13
N PRO A 233 -3.71 -13.73 5.61
CA PRO A 233 -4.71 -13.98 6.64
C PRO A 233 -4.48 -13.14 7.90
N LEU A 234 -5.55 -12.64 8.50
CA LEU A 234 -5.55 -12.14 9.86
C LEU A 234 -5.83 -13.31 10.81
N ALA A 235 -4.90 -13.60 11.72
CA ALA A 235 -5.05 -14.60 12.74
C ALA A 235 -5.89 -14.10 13.92
N ALA A 236 -5.81 -12.78 14.20
CA ALA A 236 -6.62 -12.16 15.23
C ALA A 236 -6.79 -10.65 14.98
N ILE A 237 -7.90 -10.11 15.49
CA ILE A 237 -8.12 -8.68 15.73
C ILE A 237 -8.47 -8.56 17.22
N ASP A 238 -7.61 -7.87 17.97
CA ASP A 238 -7.64 -7.81 19.43
C ASP A 238 -7.67 -9.25 20.04
N ASP A 239 -8.68 -9.57 20.80
CA ASP A 239 -8.95 -10.88 21.40
C ASP A 239 -9.77 -11.82 20.50
N THR A 240 -10.21 -11.37 19.34
CA THR A 240 -11.01 -12.15 18.41
C THR A 240 -10.12 -12.91 17.43
N GLU A 241 -10.11 -14.23 17.48
CA GLU A 241 -9.35 -15.09 16.57
C GLU A 241 -10.13 -15.40 15.30
N PHE A 242 -9.40 -15.51 14.17
CA PHE A 242 -9.93 -15.88 12.85
C PHE A 242 -9.19 -17.09 12.28
N PRO A 243 -9.91 -17.95 11.53
CA PRO A 243 -9.27 -19.05 10.80
C PRO A 243 -8.28 -18.52 9.77
N VAL A 244 -7.02 -18.96 9.88
CA VAL A 244 -5.97 -18.60 8.90
C VAL A 244 -6.04 -19.47 7.64
N GLU A 245 -6.63 -20.66 7.76
CA GLU A 245 -6.91 -21.59 6.66
C GLU A 245 -8.41 -21.58 6.36
N HIS A 246 -8.82 -20.73 5.43
CA HIS A 246 -10.20 -20.64 4.96
C HIS A 246 -10.23 -20.85 3.44
N PRO A 247 -11.20 -21.62 2.88
CA PRO A 247 -11.25 -21.91 1.44
C PRO A 247 -11.22 -20.65 0.56
N VAL A 248 -11.98 -19.62 0.94
CA VAL A 248 -12.02 -18.35 0.20
C VAL A 248 -10.67 -17.63 0.24
N LEU A 249 -9.95 -17.64 1.37
CA LEU A 249 -8.61 -17.03 1.46
C LEU A 249 -7.63 -17.74 0.53
N ARG A 250 -7.67 -19.07 0.48
CA ARG A 250 -6.84 -19.86 -0.43
C ARG A 250 -7.16 -19.53 -1.91
N GLN A 251 -8.44 -19.50 -2.27
CA GLN A 251 -8.88 -19.12 -3.60
C GLN A 251 -8.40 -17.70 -3.99
N LEU A 252 -8.48 -16.74 -3.07
CA LEU A 252 -8.01 -15.38 -3.30
C LEU A 252 -6.47 -15.31 -3.45
N GLN A 253 -5.72 -16.11 -2.68
CA GLN A 253 -4.27 -16.22 -2.81
C GLN A 253 -3.88 -16.77 -4.19
N GLU A 254 -4.51 -17.87 -4.60
CA GLU A 254 -4.29 -18.49 -5.92
C GLU A 254 -4.70 -17.54 -7.04
N ALA A 255 -5.88 -16.91 -6.95
CA ALA A 255 -6.37 -15.93 -7.90
C ALA A 255 -5.40 -14.74 -8.03
N TYR A 256 -4.92 -14.19 -6.92
CA TYR A 256 -3.95 -13.09 -6.96
C TYR A 256 -2.64 -13.49 -7.66
N LEU A 257 -2.14 -14.69 -7.38
CA LEU A 257 -0.91 -15.18 -8.00
C LEU A 257 -1.07 -15.51 -9.48
N SER A 258 -2.29 -15.84 -9.93
CA SER A 258 -2.61 -16.13 -11.34
C SER A 258 -2.83 -14.87 -12.18
N ILE A 259 -3.00 -13.70 -11.57
CA ILE A 259 -3.13 -12.44 -12.32
C ILE A 259 -1.86 -12.22 -13.14
N ALA A 260 -2.03 -12.08 -14.45
CA ALA A 260 -0.92 -11.79 -15.34
C ALA A 260 -0.25 -10.46 -14.97
N GLY A 261 1.06 -10.48 -14.85
CA GLY A 261 1.84 -9.26 -14.67
C GLY A 261 2.01 -8.51 -16.01
N GLU A 262 2.16 -7.21 -15.90
CA GLU A 262 2.43 -6.31 -17.02
C GLU A 262 3.93 -6.00 -17.09
N THR A 263 4.48 -5.77 -18.29
CA THR A 263 5.87 -5.34 -18.50
C THR A 263 5.97 -3.80 -18.50
N LEU A 264 7.14 -3.30 -18.09
CA LEU A 264 7.47 -1.87 -18.10
C LEU A 264 7.62 -1.32 -19.52
#